data_a8908d9b6eb87334ecaf63879135ab4a
#
_entry.id   a8908d9b6eb87334ecaf63879135ab4a
#
_cell.length_a   1.000
_cell.length_b   1.000
_cell.length_c   1.000
_cell.angle_alpha   90.00
_cell.angle_beta   90.00
_cell.angle_gamma   90.00
#
_symmetry.space_group_name_H-M   'P 1'
#
loop_
_entity.id
_entity.type
_entity.pdbx_description
1 polymer ?
#
loop_
_entity_poly.entity_id
_entity_poly.type
_entity_poly.pdbx_seq_one_letter_code
_entity_poly.pdbx_strand_id
1 'polypeptide(L)'
;MNIVHFVMSDTFAGIEQHVDELLSNNLLNNPILICNESIALNFNQNIEIFKIKNYGRRSLIGKYQIKKLLKRIKPDIVHTHGAKTTAIISRINKNNFKHVATVHGVKRNTKIFEKPDFIIGVSDTVIRGINNKSVVISNWWHPNLYKFKDKNNKYALAIGRLEQVKGFDLLIPAWKKINKELLIVGSGKEKNKRLSLIKNNNLTKKIKIIDNVNRDELYEIYRDAALLIISSRYEGGPRVALEALHLEIPVISTNVGHMDEILPKELLAKKDDQQSLKDLLEKYVDNIKLLNQEAIFEFVTDEYSITNKINEIKEIYKSLSTS
;
A
#
# COMPACT_ATOMS: atom_id res chain seq x y z
N MET A 1 -5.69 17.38 21.34
CA MET A 1 -4.51 17.35 20.47
C MET A 1 -4.99 17.58 19.05
N ASN A 2 -4.46 18.60 18.38
CA ASN A 2 -4.83 19.02 17.03
C ASN A 2 -3.84 18.42 16.04
N ILE A 3 -4.27 17.46 15.23
CA ILE A 3 -3.41 16.71 14.31
C ILE A 3 -3.77 17.07 12.87
N VAL A 4 -2.79 17.51 12.11
CA VAL A 4 -2.93 17.80 10.69
C VAL A 4 -2.24 16.72 9.87
N HIS A 5 -2.99 16.03 9.02
CA HIS A 5 -2.43 15.15 8.00
C HIS A 5 -2.16 15.92 6.71
N PHE A 6 -1.04 15.63 6.06
CA PHE A 6 -0.65 16.32 4.86
C PHE A 6 -0.23 15.36 3.74
N VAL A 7 -0.99 15.37 2.65
CA VAL A 7 -0.72 14.61 1.44
C VAL A 7 -0.75 15.54 0.22
N MET A 8 0.12 15.31 -0.77
CA MET A 8 0.20 16.17 -1.95
C MET A 8 0.60 15.38 -3.20
N SER A 9 -0.38 15.03 -4.02
CA SER A 9 -0.23 14.39 -5.32
C SER A 9 -1.25 14.96 -6.31
N ASP A 10 -1.16 14.59 -7.57
CA ASP A 10 -2.13 14.95 -8.62
C ASP A 10 -3.15 13.84 -8.88
N THR A 11 -2.95 12.67 -8.27
CA THR A 11 -3.80 11.50 -8.44
C THR A 11 -4.19 10.92 -7.08
N PHE A 12 -5.44 10.47 -6.96
CA PHE A 12 -5.90 9.72 -5.80
C PHE A 12 -5.52 8.24 -5.99
N ALA A 13 -4.53 7.78 -5.22
CA ALA A 13 -3.95 6.44 -5.32
C ALA A 13 -3.69 5.85 -3.92
N GLY A 14 -2.84 4.84 -3.81
CA GLY A 14 -2.67 4.09 -2.57
C GLY A 14 -2.30 4.89 -1.32
N ILE A 15 -1.53 5.98 -1.44
CA ILE A 15 -1.20 6.86 -0.29
C ILE A 15 -2.42 7.67 0.12
N GLU A 16 -3.10 8.27 -0.84
CA GLU A 16 -4.30 9.10 -0.61
C GLU A 16 -5.43 8.26 -0.04
N GLN A 17 -5.60 7.05 -0.56
CA GLN A 17 -6.57 6.09 -0.04
C GLN A 17 -6.26 5.66 1.41
N HIS A 18 -4.99 5.37 1.71
CA HIS A 18 -4.55 5.10 3.08
C HIS A 18 -4.89 6.27 4.03
N VAL A 19 -4.65 7.52 3.59
CA VAL A 19 -4.96 8.70 4.39
C VAL A 19 -6.47 8.90 4.55
N ASP A 20 -7.24 8.69 3.49
CA ASP A 20 -8.70 8.78 3.56
C ASP A 20 -9.30 7.78 4.54
N GLU A 21 -8.90 6.51 4.46
CA GLU A 21 -9.34 5.47 5.38
C GLU A 21 -8.94 5.76 6.84
N LEU A 22 -7.70 6.24 7.05
CA LEU A 22 -7.20 6.64 8.37
C LEU A 22 -8.06 7.76 8.98
N LEU A 23 -8.38 8.79 8.19
CA LEU A 23 -9.11 9.97 8.66
C LEU A 23 -10.63 9.77 8.74
N SER A 24 -11.17 8.87 7.93
CA SER A 24 -12.60 8.53 7.95
C SER A 24 -12.98 7.63 9.14
N ASN A 25 -12.00 7.15 9.90
CA ASN A 25 -12.25 6.29 11.02
C ASN A 25 -12.60 7.11 12.27
N ASN A 26 -13.69 6.74 12.95
CA ASN A 26 -14.21 7.43 14.14
C ASN A 26 -13.25 7.41 15.36
N LEU A 27 -12.15 6.65 15.29
CA LEU A 27 -11.14 6.64 16.35
C LEU A 27 -10.27 7.90 16.38
N LEU A 28 -10.25 8.72 15.32
CA LEU A 28 -9.58 10.01 15.29
C LEU A 28 -10.60 11.13 15.50
N ASN A 29 -10.39 11.94 16.55
CA ASN A 29 -11.25 13.08 16.84
C ASN A 29 -10.88 14.28 15.94
N ASN A 30 -11.85 14.81 15.20
CA ASN A 30 -11.72 16.00 14.36
C ASN A 30 -10.46 15.98 13.47
N PRO A 31 -10.31 15.01 12.57
CA PRO A 31 -9.14 14.91 11.72
C PRO A 31 -9.10 16.08 10.72
N ILE A 32 -7.92 16.66 10.54
CA ILE A 32 -7.68 17.75 9.59
C ILE A 32 -6.77 17.26 8.47
N LEU A 33 -7.17 17.51 7.23
CA LEU A 33 -6.41 17.17 6.04
C LEU A 33 -5.98 18.42 5.28
N ILE A 34 -4.70 18.51 4.93
CA ILE A 34 -4.21 19.42 3.89
C ILE A 34 -3.89 18.59 2.65
N CYS A 35 -4.51 18.89 1.52
CA CYS A 35 -4.26 18.17 0.26
C CYS A 35 -4.28 19.08 -0.97
N ASN A 36 -3.86 18.51 -2.11
CA ASN A 36 -4.01 19.17 -3.39
C ASN A 36 -5.49 19.34 -3.76
N GLU A 37 -5.86 20.54 -4.24
CA GLU A 37 -7.24 20.86 -4.65
C GLU A 37 -7.81 19.90 -5.70
N SER A 38 -6.96 19.36 -6.60
CA SER A 38 -7.38 18.46 -7.68
C SER A 38 -7.89 17.10 -7.21
N ILE A 39 -7.52 16.67 -6.01
CA ILE A 39 -7.92 15.37 -5.44
C ILE A 39 -8.82 15.50 -4.21
N ALA A 40 -9.11 16.72 -3.78
CA ALA A 40 -9.81 16.97 -2.51
C ALA A 40 -11.24 16.37 -2.48
N LEU A 41 -11.92 16.30 -3.62
CA LEU A 41 -13.26 15.71 -3.73
C LEU A 41 -13.29 14.18 -3.62
N ASN A 42 -12.14 13.53 -3.75
CA ASN A 42 -12.03 12.08 -3.62
C ASN A 42 -11.95 11.62 -2.16
N PHE A 43 -11.64 12.53 -1.22
CA PHE A 43 -11.63 12.23 0.22
C PHE A 43 -13.03 12.31 0.81
N ASN A 44 -13.24 11.61 1.92
CA ASN A 44 -14.48 11.68 2.69
C ASN A 44 -14.77 13.14 3.09
N GLN A 45 -15.93 13.64 2.73
CA GLN A 45 -16.32 15.05 2.95
C GLN A 45 -16.68 15.37 4.41
N ASN A 46 -16.73 14.39 5.30
CA ASN A 46 -16.85 14.60 6.74
C ASN A 46 -15.53 15.00 7.42
N ILE A 47 -14.41 14.97 6.68
CA ILE A 47 -13.08 15.42 7.13
C ILE A 47 -12.96 16.92 6.89
N GLU A 48 -12.38 17.68 7.83
CA GLU A 48 -12.04 19.08 7.60
C GLU A 48 -10.85 19.17 6.61
N ILE A 49 -11.12 19.63 5.37
CA ILE A 49 -10.15 19.62 4.26
C ILE A 49 -9.72 21.05 3.89
N PHE A 50 -8.43 21.32 4.01
CA PHE A 50 -7.80 22.52 3.49
C PHE A 50 -7.15 22.25 2.12
N LYS A 51 -7.71 22.87 1.09
CA LYS A 51 -7.28 22.70 -0.32
C LYS A 51 -6.13 23.65 -0.63
N ILE A 52 -5.06 23.14 -1.24
CA ILE A 52 -3.93 23.94 -1.70
C ILE A 52 -3.49 23.49 -3.10
N LYS A 53 -2.81 24.36 -3.84
CA LYS A 53 -2.21 23.98 -5.13
C LYS A 53 -1.06 22.99 -4.94
N ASN A 54 -0.83 22.13 -5.95
CA ASN A 54 0.25 21.14 -5.93
C ASN A 54 1.64 21.81 -6.11
N TYR A 55 2.12 22.49 -5.08
CA TYR A 55 3.42 23.17 -5.11
C TYR A 55 4.59 22.19 -5.14
N GLY A 56 5.62 22.54 -5.89
CA GLY A 56 6.90 21.83 -5.87
C GLY A 56 7.62 21.98 -4.51
N ARG A 57 8.50 21.03 -4.20
CA ARG A 57 9.28 20.99 -2.93
C ARG A 57 10.08 22.28 -2.65
N ARG A 58 10.47 23.05 -3.69
CA ARG A 58 11.27 24.28 -3.59
C ARG A 58 10.46 25.56 -3.69
N SER A 59 9.15 25.48 -3.97
CA SER A 59 8.28 26.65 -4.15
C SER A 59 8.28 27.54 -2.90
N LEU A 60 8.68 28.79 -3.03
CA LEU A 60 8.64 29.79 -1.95
C LEU A 60 7.21 30.20 -1.64
N ILE A 61 6.38 30.38 -2.67
CA ILE A 61 4.95 30.70 -2.54
C ILE A 61 4.23 29.57 -1.79
N GLY A 62 4.46 28.31 -2.20
CA GLY A 62 3.85 27.15 -1.53
C GLY A 62 4.24 27.06 -0.06
N LYS A 63 5.52 27.26 0.27
CA LYS A 63 5.99 27.29 1.66
C LYS A 63 5.34 28.40 2.48
N TYR A 64 5.21 29.58 1.91
CA TYR A 64 4.56 30.71 2.57
C TYR A 64 3.08 30.41 2.87
N GLN A 65 2.34 29.93 1.88
CA GLN A 65 0.92 29.58 2.04
C GLN A 65 0.71 28.47 3.07
N ILE A 66 1.49 27.39 3.00
CA ILE A 66 1.41 26.28 3.96
C ILE A 66 1.76 26.77 5.36
N LYS A 67 2.81 27.60 5.51
CA LYS A 67 3.18 28.18 6.81
C LYS A 67 2.08 29.08 7.38
N LYS A 68 1.44 29.91 6.54
CA LYS A 68 0.30 30.77 6.93
C LYS A 68 -0.88 29.94 7.39
N LEU A 69 -1.17 28.84 6.67
CA LEU A 69 -2.24 27.90 7.01
C LEU A 69 -1.98 27.21 8.35
N LEU A 70 -0.79 26.63 8.55
CA LEU A 70 -0.41 25.98 9.81
C LEU A 70 -0.41 26.93 11.01
N LYS A 71 -0.04 28.19 10.82
CA LYS A 71 -0.16 29.24 11.87
C LYS A 71 -1.61 29.48 12.28
N ARG A 72 -2.57 29.37 11.34
CA ARG A 72 -4.01 29.53 11.62
C ARG A 72 -4.56 28.31 12.34
N ILE A 73 -4.20 27.10 11.87
CA ILE A 73 -4.66 25.83 12.45
C ILE A 73 -4.05 25.57 13.83
N LYS A 74 -2.81 25.97 14.06
CA LYS A 74 -2.02 25.73 15.28
C LYS A 74 -2.00 24.22 15.66
N PRO A 75 -1.48 23.35 14.78
CA PRO A 75 -1.42 21.92 15.08
C PRO A 75 -0.42 21.61 16.19
N ASP A 76 -0.70 20.61 17.01
CA ASP A 76 0.26 19.98 17.91
C ASP A 76 1.18 19.04 17.12
N ILE A 77 0.60 18.33 16.15
CA ILE A 77 1.31 17.39 15.27
C ILE A 77 0.96 17.66 13.81
N VAL A 78 1.98 17.64 12.94
CA VAL A 78 1.81 17.55 11.48
C VAL A 78 2.30 16.18 11.01
N HIS A 79 1.41 15.34 10.54
CA HIS A 79 1.71 14.02 10.00
C HIS A 79 1.76 14.07 8.47
N THR A 80 2.94 13.88 7.90
CA THR A 80 3.17 13.94 6.45
C THR A 80 3.20 12.54 5.83
N HIS A 81 2.59 12.40 4.65
CA HIS A 81 2.58 11.15 3.91
C HIS A 81 3.42 11.28 2.62
N GLY A 82 4.53 10.55 2.59
CA GLY A 82 5.45 10.50 1.47
C GLY A 82 6.49 11.64 1.43
N ALA A 83 7.53 11.45 0.61
CA ALA A 83 8.74 12.27 0.62
C ALA A 83 8.55 13.74 0.22
N LYS A 84 7.48 14.07 -0.55
CA LYS A 84 7.23 15.44 -1.00
C LYS A 84 6.75 16.32 0.15
N THR A 85 5.73 15.89 0.86
CA THR A 85 5.14 16.58 2.01
C THR A 85 6.13 16.65 3.16
N THR A 86 6.85 15.56 3.45
CA THR A 86 7.93 15.52 4.43
C THR A 86 9.00 16.57 4.12
N ALA A 87 9.43 16.69 2.84
CA ALA A 87 10.43 17.68 2.45
C ALA A 87 9.95 19.14 2.63
N ILE A 88 8.67 19.41 2.39
CA ILE A 88 8.09 20.74 2.55
C ILE A 88 8.02 21.11 4.04
N ILE A 89 7.43 20.22 4.86
CA ILE A 89 7.26 20.47 6.30
C ILE A 89 8.59 20.59 7.02
N SER A 90 9.55 19.71 6.76
CA SER A 90 10.89 19.79 7.36
C SER A 90 11.64 21.10 7.08
N ARG A 91 11.25 21.86 6.03
CA ARG A 91 11.85 23.16 5.71
C ARG A 91 11.16 24.34 6.35
N ILE A 92 9.91 24.21 6.76
CA ILE A 92 9.11 25.30 7.33
C ILE A 92 8.89 25.12 8.84
N ASN A 93 9.04 23.93 9.37
CA ASN A 93 8.95 23.66 10.81
C ASN A 93 10.18 24.27 11.52
N LYS A 94 9.91 25.06 12.54
CA LYS A 94 10.90 25.65 13.45
C LYS A 94 10.50 25.32 14.90
N ASN A 95 10.26 24.04 15.17
CA ASN A 95 9.84 23.52 16.48
C ASN A 95 8.49 24.10 16.98
N ASN A 96 7.60 24.47 16.04
CA ASN A 96 6.26 24.96 16.41
C ASN A 96 5.23 23.83 16.58
N PHE A 97 5.55 22.63 16.15
CA PHE A 97 4.74 21.41 16.23
C PHE A 97 5.65 20.18 16.07
N LYS A 98 5.20 19.02 16.53
CA LYS A 98 5.89 17.74 16.27
C LYS A 98 5.64 17.29 14.84
N HIS A 99 6.64 16.77 14.16
CA HIS A 99 6.55 16.30 12.78
C HIS A 99 6.67 14.79 12.72
N VAL A 100 5.60 14.10 12.38
CA VAL A 100 5.57 12.66 12.07
C VAL A 100 5.57 12.47 10.56
N ALA A 101 6.26 11.46 10.04
CA ALA A 101 6.23 11.15 8.62
C ALA A 101 6.04 9.65 8.36
N THR A 102 5.02 9.29 7.55
CA THR A 102 4.85 7.91 7.07
C THR A 102 5.57 7.67 5.75
N VAL A 103 6.37 6.60 5.72
CA VAL A 103 7.10 6.11 4.55
C VAL A 103 6.33 4.94 3.94
N HIS A 104 5.66 5.18 2.80
CA HIS A 104 4.79 4.20 2.13
C HIS A 104 5.50 3.30 1.11
N GLY A 105 6.76 3.50 0.87
CA GLY A 105 7.49 2.68 -0.11
C GLY A 105 8.98 2.96 -0.12
N VAL A 106 9.74 2.01 -0.61
CA VAL A 106 11.20 2.05 -0.68
C VAL A 106 11.67 3.30 -1.42
N LYS A 107 12.64 4.02 -0.85
CA LYS A 107 13.22 5.24 -1.41
C LYS A 107 14.72 5.06 -1.63
N ARG A 108 15.21 5.53 -2.79
CA ARG A 108 16.65 5.57 -3.07
C ARG A 108 17.40 6.57 -2.19
N ASN A 109 16.75 7.66 -1.79
CA ASN A 109 17.31 8.67 -0.90
C ASN A 109 16.42 8.84 0.33
N THR A 110 16.95 8.48 1.48
CA THR A 110 16.25 8.47 2.78
C THR A 110 16.52 9.71 3.62
N LYS A 111 17.52 10.55 3.28
CA LYS A 111 17.95 11.73 4.07
C LYS A 111 16.84 12.69 4.48
N ILE A 112 15.76 12.77 3.70
CA ILE A 112 14.63 13.64 4.05
C ILE A 112 13.85 13.13 5.27
N PHE A 113 13.90 11.85 5.53
CA PHE A 113 13.24 11.21 6.66
C PHE A 113 14.08 11.23 7.96
N GLU A 114 15.28 11.78 7.93
CA GLU A 114 16.09 12.05 9.13
C GLU A 114 15.66 13.33 9.88
N LYS A 115 14.77 14.12 9.28
CA LYS A 115 14.36 15.44 9.79
C LYS A 115 13.09 15.49 10.63
N PRO A 116 12.07 14.64 10.40
CA PRO A 116 10.91 14.55 11.28
C PRO A 116 11.30 14.14 12.71
N ASP A 117 10.43 14.43 13.68
CA ASP A 117 10.62 13.98 15.06
C ASP A 117 10.41 12.48 15.19
N PHE A 118 9.58 11.89 14.31
CA PHE A 118 9.29 10.46 14.31
C PHE A 118 8.93 9.93 12.91
N ILE A 119 9.32 8.68 12.63
CA ILE A 119 9.02 8.00 11.37
C ILE A 119 8.14 6.78 11.61
N ILE A 120 7.10 6.64 10.80
CA ILE A 120 6.31 5.42 10.67
C ILE A 120 6.66 4.79 9.32
N GLY A 121 7.11 3.55 9.30
CA GLY A 121 7.31 2.77 8.08
C GLY A 121 6.23 1.73 7.91
N VAL A 122 5.71 1.54 6.70
CA VAL A 122 4.71 0.48 6.43
C VAL A 122 5.32 -0.92 6.36
N SER A 123 6.63 -1.05 6.47
CA SER A 123 7.39 -2.30 6.67
C SER A 123 8.83 -1.98 7.06
N ASP A 124 9.58 -2.94 7.60
CA ASP A 124 11.01 -2.81 7.88
C ASP A 124 11.81 -2.40 6.65
N THR A 125 11.44 -2.93 5.49
CA THR A 125 12.12 -2.64 4.23
C THR A 125 12.10 -1.14 3.87
N VAL A 126 11.04 -0.41 4.19
CA VAL A 126 10.92 1.02 3.81
C VAL A 126 11.66 1.95 4.74
N ILE A 127 11.92 1.56 6.00
CA ILE A 127 12.67 2.36 6.98
C ILE A 127 14.14 1.96 7.07
N ARG A 128 14.53 0.85 6.46
CA ARG A 128 15.93 0.41 6.45
C ARG A 128 16.85 1.49 5.90
N GLY A 129 17.85 1.87 6.68
CA GLY A 129 18.80 2.94 6.34
C GLY A 129 18.28 4.37 6.59
N ILE A 130 17.17 4.54 7.30
CA ILE A 130 16.74 5.83 7.86
C ILE A 130 17.34 5.96 9.27
N ASN A 131 18.21 6.94 9.46
CA ASN A 131 18.78 7.23 10.78
C ASN A 131 17.86 8.18 11.54
N ASN A 132 16.78 7.65 12.11
CA ASN A 132 15.82 8.42 12.92
C ASN A 132 15.03 7.48 13.85
N LYS A 133 14.36 8.05 14.87
CA LYS A 133 13.36 7.30 15.66
C LYS A 133 12.26 6.81 14.74
N SER A 134 12.07 5.51 14.69
CA SER A 134 11.09 4.91 13.78
C SER A 134 10.43 3.68 14.38
N VAL A 135 9.24 3.39 13.87
CA VAL A 135 8.49 2.16 14.15
C VAL A 135 7.87 1.65 12.86
N VAL A 136 7.68 0.35 12.78
CA VAL A 136 6.87 -0.26 11.71
C VAL A 136 5.43 -0.31 12.17
N ILE A 137 4.55 0.36 11.42
CA ILE A 137 3.10 0.20 11.48
C ILE A 137 2.65 -0.12 10.06
N SER A 138 2.34 -1.37 9.82
CA SER A 138 1.99 -1.88 8.49
C SER A 138 0.71 -1.24 7.93
N ASN A 139 0.47 -1.44 6.64
CA ASN A 139 -0.83 -1.19 6.06
C ASN A 139 -1.88 -2.14 6.68
N TRP A 140 -3.14 -1.87 6.40
CA TRP A 140 -4.29 -2.68 6.79
C TRP A 140 -5.07 -3.15 5.55
N TRP A 141 -5.91 -4.19 5.71
CA TRP A 141 -6.90 -4.56 4.70
C TRP A 141 -8.03 -3.52 4.64
N HIS A 142 -8.73 -3.44 3.51
CA HIS A 142 -9.74 -2.41 3.31
C HIS A 142 -10.94 -2.63 4.26
N PRO A 143 -11.35 -1.62 5.06
CA PRO A 143 -12.32 -1.80 6.15
C PRO A 143 -13.73 -2.21 5.72
N ASN A 144 -14.07 -2.03 4.42
CA ASN A 144 -15.39 -2.40 3.88
C ASN A 144 -15.36 -3.76 3.16
N LEU A 145 -14.37 -4.61 3.43
CA LEU A 145 -14.36 -5.98 2.92
C LEU A 145 -15.03 -6.91 3.92
N TYR A 146 -15.93 -7.75 3.41
CA TYR A 146 -16.64 -8.76 4.19
C TYR A 146 -16.32 -10.14 3.63
N LYS A 147 -16.10 -11.13 4.51
CA LYS A 147 -15.83 -12.51 4.10
C LYS A 147 -16.96 -13.06 3.24
N PHE A 148 -16.60 -13.79 2.19
CA PHE A 148 -17.56 -14.43 1.32
C PHE A 148 -18.19 -15.65 1.99
N LYS A 149 -19.50 -15.87 1.79
CA LYS A 149 -20.14 -17.14 2.16
C LYS A 149 -19.68 -18.27 1.23
N ASP A 150 -19.59 -17.97 -0.07
CA ASP A 150 -19.20 -18.91 -1.11
C ASP A 150 -18.16 -18.28 -2.03
N LYS A 151 -17.11 -19.05 -2.38
CA LYS A 151 -16.03 -18.65 -3.30
C LYS A 151 -16.05 -19.57 -4.53
N ASN A 152 -15.86 -18.99 -5.71
CA ASN A 152 -15.94 -19.72 -6.97
C ASN A 152 -14.62 -20.38 -7.39
N ASN A 153 -13.48 -19.92 -6.89
CA ASN A 153 -12.13 -20.47 -7.12
C ASN A 153 -11.76 -20.67 -8.61
N LYS A 154 -12.19 -19.76 -9.48
CA LYS A 154 -12.09 -19.89 -10.94
C LYS A 154 -10.66 -19.77 -11.45
N TYR A 155 -9.92 -18.75 -10.97
CA TYR A 155 -8.60 -18.36 -11.50
C TYR A 155 -7.62 -17.98 -10.41
N ALA A 156 -6.34 -17.97 -10.75
CA ALA A 156 -5.32 -17.29 -9.97
C ALA A 156 -5.35 -15.79 -10.28
N LEU A 157 -5.14 -14.93 -9.28
CA LEU A 157 -5.26 -13.50 -9.38
C LEU A 157 -3.90 -12.82 -9.13
N ALA A 158 -3.59 -11.79 -9.92
CA ALA A 158 -2.47 -10.88 -9.64
C ALA A 158 -2.95 -9.44 -9.86
N ILE A 159 -2.66 -8.53 -8.92
CA ILE A 159 -3.15 -7.15 -8.95
C ILE A 159 -1.99 -6.17 -8.85
N GLY A 160 -1.95 -5.18 -9.74
CA GLY A 160 -0.98 -4.12 -9.63
C GLY A 160 -0.75 -3.34 -10.93
N ARG A 161 -0.05 -2.20 -10.79
CA ARG A 161 0.30 -1.39 -11.95
C ARG A 161 1.16 -2.19 -12.94
N LEU A 162 0.87 -2.11 -14.22
CA LEU A 162 1.66 -2.77 -15.27
C LEU A 162 2.99 -2.02 -15.48
N GLU A 163 3.87 -2.18 -14.50
CA GLU A 163 5.22 -1.62 -14.43
C GLU A 163 6.23 -2.71 -14.04
N GLN A 164 7.50 -2.49 -14.33
CA GLN A 164 8.57 -3.46 -14.07
C GLN A 164 8.65 -3.89 -12.61
N VAL A 165 8.39 -2.95 -11.69
CA VAL A 165 8.43 -3.21 -10.23
C VAL A 165 7.47 -4.32 -9.79
N LYS A 166 6.37 -4.56 -10.53
CA LYS A 166 5.37 -5.59 -10.21
C LYS A 166 5.72 -7.00 -10.70
N GLY A 167 6.80 -7.15 -11.47
CA GLY A 167 7.35 -8.45 -11.84
C GLY A 167 6.48 -9.31 -12.78
N PHE A 168 5.48 -8.73 -13.47
CA PHE A 168 4.64 -9.48 -14.41
C PHE A 168 5.42 -10.05 -15.61
N ASP A 169 6.59 -9.50 -15.90
CA ASP A 169 7.53 -10.06 -16.88
C ASP A 169 8.19 -11.36 -16.41
N LEU A 170 8.27 -11.60 -15.11
CA LEU A 170 8.71 -12.87 -14.53
C LEU A 170 7.53 -13.85 -14.40
N LEU A 171 6.35 -13.34 -13.97
CA LEU A 171 5.15 -14.14 -13.74
C LEU A 171 4.63 -14.78 -15.05
N ILE A 172 4.50 -14.01 -16.11
CA ILE A 172 3.92 -14.47 -17.37
C ILE A 172 4.68 -15.68 -17.96
N PRO A 173 6.02 -15.65 -18.16
CA PRO A 173 6.74 -16.80 -18.70
C PRO A 173 6.72 -18.03 -17.75
N ALA A 174 6.65 -17.80 -16.42
CA ALA A 174 6.57 -18.86 -15.44
C ALA A 174 5.24 -19.65 -15.50
N TRP A 175 4.20 -19.11 -16.17
CA TRP A 175 2.88 -19.72 -16.28
C TRP A 175 2.77 -20.88 -17.31
N LYS A 176 3.82 -21.15 -18.09
CA LYS A 176 3.78 -22.11 -19.22
C LYS A 176 3.24 -23.50 -18.87
N LYS A 177 3.65 -24.02 -17.72
CA LYS A 177 3.28 -25.39 -17.28
C LYS A 177 2.06 -25.44 -16.36
N ILE A 178 1.46 -24.30 -16.04
CA ILE A 178 0.33 -24.18 -15.13
C ILE A 178 -0.97 -24.32 -15.93
N ASN A 179 -1.92 -25.08 -15.41
CA ASN A 179 -3.21 -25.31 -16.05
C ASN A 179 -4.24 -24.25 -15.69
N LYS A 180 -4.23 -23.77 -14.44
CA LYS A 180 -5.16 -22.74 -13.96
C LYS A 180 -5.02 -21.45 -14.77
N GLU A 181 -6.14 -20.79 -15.02
CA GLU A 181 -6.16 -19.46 -15.64
C GLU A 181 -5.56 -18.40 -14.70
N LEU A 182 -4.96 -17.37 -15.26
CA LEU A 182 -4.41 -16.20 -14.55
C LEU A 182 -5.14 -14.94 -14.99
N LEU A 183 -5.75 -14.24 -14.05
CA LEU A 183 -6.28 -12.90 -14.24
C LEU A 183 -5.30 -11.87 -13.66
N ILE A 184 -4.82 -10.96 -14.50
CA ILE A 184 -4.01 -9.81 -14.08
C ILE A 184 -4.89 -8.57 -14.13
N VAL A 185 -5.04 -7.88 -12.99
CA VAL A 185 -5.84 -6.65 -12.86
C VAL A 185 -4.91 -5.46 -12.70
N GLY A 186 -4.99 -4.51 -13.62
CA GLY A 186 -4.26 -3.28 -13.52
C GLY A 186 -3.93 -2.63 -14.85
N SER A 187 -3.51 -1.37 -14.78
CA SER A 187 -3.07 -0.58 -15.93
C SER A 187 -1.65 -0.06 -15.72
N GLY A 188 -1.04 0.43 -16.79
CA GLY A 188 0.32 1.00 -16.72
C GLY A 188 1.02 1.01 -18.07
N LYS A 189 2.15 1.72 -18.10
CA LYS A 189 2.92 1.98 -19.34
C LYS A 189 3.47 0.72 -20.04
N GLU A 190 3.51 -0.42 -19.34
CA GLU A 190 4.02 -1.67 -19.90
C GLU A 190 2.92 -2.63 -20.39
N LYS A 191 1.64 -2.19 -20.44
CA LYS A 191 0.51 -3.04 -20.86
C LYS A 191 0.79 -3.75 -22.19
N ASN A 192 1.20 -3.01 -23.22
CA ASN A 192 1.47 -3.59 -24.55
C ASN A 192 2.63 -4.59 -24.53
N LYS A 193 3.67 -4.33 -23.73
CA LYS A 193 4.78 -5.27 -23.55
C LYS A 193 4.31 -6.57 -22.90
N ARG A 194 3.39 -6.51 -21.91
CA ARG A 194 2.86 -7.70 -21.24
C ARG A 194 1.94 -8.50 -22.18
N LEU A 195 1.10 -7.85 -22.97
CA LEU A 195 0.28 -8.50 -23.99
C LEU A 195 1.14 -9.22 -25.04
N SER A 196 2.20 -8.56 -25.54
CA SER A 196 3.16 -9.19 -26.45
C SER A 196 3.85 -10.39 -25.80
N LEU A 197 4.23 -10.29 -24.52
CA LEU A 197 4.85 -11.39 -23.79
C LEU A 197 3.93 -12.60 -23.63
N ILE A 198 2.63 -12.38 -23.37
CA ILE A 198 1.61 -13.44 -23.32
C ILE A 198 1.51 -14.14 -24.68
N LYS A 199 1.43 -13.36 -25.77
CA LYS A 199 1.35 -13.88 -27.13
C LYS A 199 2.59 -14.70 -27.50
N ASN A 200 3.78 -14.17 -27.26
CA ASN A 200 5.06 -14.81 -27.59
C ASN A 200 5.30 -16.12 -26.79
N ASN A 201 4.64 -16.28 -25.65
CA ASN A 201 4.71 -17.51 -24.85
C ASN A 201 3.53 -18.46 -25.11
N ASN A 202 2.65 -18.18 -26.09
CA ASN A 202 1.43 -18.96 -26.41
C ASN A 202 0.45 -19.09 -25.23
N LEU A 203 0.33 -18.04 -24.40
CA LEU A 203 -0.48 -18.05 -23.17
C LEU A 203 -1.80 -17.26 -23.29
N THR A 204 -2.22 -16.88 -24.49
CA THR A 204 -3.42 -16.05 -24.74
C THR A 204 -4.74 -16.70 -24.25
N LYS A 205 -4.78 -18.04 -24.17
CA LYS A 205 -5.92 -18.79 -23.65
C LYS A 205 -5.90 -18.96 -22.13
N LYS A 206 -4.73 -18.73 -21.49
CA LYS A 206 -4.53 -18.95 -20.05
C LYS A 206 -4.40 -17.66 -19.24
N ILE A 207 -3.95 -16.57 -19.85
CA ILE A 207 -3.69 -15.31 -19.14
C ILE A 207 -4.52 -14.20 -19.75
N LYS A 208 -5.30 -13.52 -18.90
CA LYS A 208 -6.08 -12.34 -19.25
C LYS A 208 -5.59 -11.13 -18.46
N ILE A 209 -5.48 -9.98 -19.11
CA ILE A 209 -5.22 -8.69 -18.47
C ILE A 209 -6.47 -7.83 -18.61
N ILE A 210 -6.98 -7.32 -17.50
CA ILE A 210 -8.02 -6.30 -17.47
C ILE A 210 -7.46 -5.02 -16.86
N ASP A 211 -8.05 -3.88 -17.23
CA ASP A 211 -7.65 -2.58 -16.71
C ASP A 211 -8.01 -2.43 -15.22
N ASN A 212 -7.68 -1.28 -14.65
CA ASN A 212 -8.11 -0.96 -13.30
C ASN A 212 -9.64 -1.00 -13.22
N VAL A 213 -10.11 -1.56 -12.14
CA VAL A 213 -11.52 -1.69 -11.78
C VAL A 213 -11.82 -0.84 -10.54
N ASN A 214 -13.08 -0.52 -10.31
CA ASN A 214 -13.51 0.10 -9.06
C ASN A 214 -13.50 -0.92 -7.90
N ARG A 215 -13.84 -0.48 -6.70
CA ARG A 215 -13.78 -1.32 -5.49
C ARG A 215 -14.80 -2.45 -5.50
N ASP A 216 -16.02 -2.18 -5.96
CA ASP A 216 -17.08 -3.19 -5.99
C ASP A 216 -16.76 -4.29 -7.01
N GLU A 217 -16.27 -3.90 -8.19
CA GLU A 217 -15.78 -4.85 -9.20
C GLU A 217 -14.59 -5.66 -8.69
N LEU A 218 -13.66 -5.02 -7.94
CA LEU A 218 -12.52 -5.73 -7.36
C LEU A 218 -12.95 -6.75 -6.30
N TYR A 219 -13.99 -6.43 -5.52
CA TYR A 219 -14.56 -7.35 -4.54
C TYR A 219 -15.11 -8.61 -5.23
N GLU A 220 -15.86 -8.47 -6.32
CA GLU A 220 -16.34 -9.60 -7.13
C GLU A 220 -15.20 -10.43 -7.75
N ILE A 221 -14.12 -9.76 -8.18
CA ILE A 221 -12.92 -10.42 -8.67
C ILE A 221 -12.25 -11.25 -7.57
N TYR A 222 -12.19 -10.75 -6.34
CA TYR A 222 -11.70 -11.54 -5.21
C TYR A 222 -12.56 -12.76 -4.95
N ARG A 223 -13.90 -12.65 -5.01
CA ARG A 223 -14.81 -13.81 -4.82
C ARG A 223 -14.55 -14.95 -5.78
N ASP A 224 -14.15 -14.63 -6.99
CA ASP A 224 -13.85 -15.61 -8.05
C ASP A 224 -12.42 -16.14 -8.00
N ALA A 225 -11.54 -15.53 -7.21
CA ALA A 225 -10.13 -15.91 -7.13
C ALA A 225 -9.91 -17.17 -6.27
N ALA A 226 -9.08 -18.08 -6.77
CA ALA A 226 -8.65 -19.27 -6.06
C ALA A 226 -7.41 -19.03 -5.18
N LEU A 227 -6.52 -18.12 -5.61
CA LEU A 227 -5.36 -17.63 -4.86
C LEU A 227 -4.92 -16.29 -5.44
N LEU A 228 -4.22 -15.50 -4.62
CA LEU A 228 -3.53 -14.28 -5.05
C LEU A 228 -2.03 -14.53 -5.16
N ILE A 229 -1.41 -13.94 -6.19
CA ILE A 229 0.04 -14.02 -6.45
C ILE A 229 0.64 -12.62 -6.42
N ILE A 230 1.67 -12.44 -5.60
CA ILE A 230 2.53 -11.27 -5.60
C ILE A 230 3.85 -11.64 -6.26
N SER A 231 4.11 -11.10 -7.45
CA SER A 231 5.35 -11.34 -8.21
C SER A 231 6.33 -10.17 -8.17
N SER A 232 6.09 -9.20 -7.31
CA SER A 232 6.78 -7.91 -7.28
C SER A 232 8.28 -8.04 -6.97
N ARG A 233 9.07 -7.13 -7.56
CA ARG A 233 10.48 -6.92 -7.20
C ARG A 233 10.64 -6.09 -5.94
N TYR A 234 9.73 -5.12 -5.75
CA TYR A 234 9.73 -4.22 -4.61
C TYR A 234 8.30 -3.85 -4.22
N GLU A 235 8.02 -3.90 -2.92
CA GLU A 235 6.80 -3.39 -2.30
C GLU A 235 7.15 -2.62 -1.03
N GLY A 236 6.30 -1.69 -0.64
CA GLY A 236 6.33 -1.14 0.70
C GLY A 236 5.62 -2.06 1.70
N GLY A 237 4.42 -2.47 1.32
CA GLY A 237 3.56 -3.41 2.04
C GLY A 237 2.34 -3.66 1.16
N PRO A 238 2.24 -4.82 0.48
CA PRO A 238 1.22 -5.07 -0.54
C PRO A 238 -0.16 -5.24 0.09
N ARG A 239 -0.98 -4.18 0.07
CA ARG A 239 -2.34 -4.18 0.64
C ARG A 239 -3.23 -5.27 0.05
N VAL A 240 -3.10 -5.52 -1.24
CA VAL A 240 -3.88 -6.58 -1.92
C VAL A 240 -3.63 -7.98 -1.34
N ALA A 241 -2.45 -8.22 -0.76
CA ALA A 241 -2.18 -9.47 -0.03
C ALA A 241 -2.96 -9.53 1.29
N LEU A 242 -3.01 -8.42 2.05
CA LEU A 242 -3.79 -8.31 3.28
C LEU A 242 -5.29 -8.46 3.00
N GLU A 243 -5.77 -7.82 1.93
CA GLU A 243 -7.16 -7.92 1.47
C GLU A 243 -7.53 -9.36 1.11
N ALA A 244 -6.68 -10.05 0.34
CA ALA A 244 -6.91 -11.45 -0.04
C ALA A 244 -6.91 -12.38 1.18
N LEU A 245 -5.94 -12.25 2.08
CA LEU A 245 -5.84 -13.07 3.29
C LEU A 245 -7.03 -12.84 4.23
N HIS A 246 -7.48 -11.58 4.40
CA HIS A 246 -8.69 -11.27 5.16
C HIS A 246 -9.94 -11.93 4.55
N LEU A 247 -10.03 -11.98 3.23
CA LEU A 247 -11.10 -12.66 2.48
C LEU A 247 -10.89 -14.18 2.40
N GLU A 248 -9.92 -14.74 3.12
CA GLU A 248 -9.56 -16.15 3.14
C GLU A 248 -9.17 -16.71 1.76
N ILE A 249 -8.57 -15.85 0.92
CA ILE A 249 -7.97 -16.23 -0.35
C ILE A 249 -6.49 -16.48 -0.11
N PRO A 250 -5.98 -17.70 -0.37
CA PRO A 250 -4.56 -18.01 -0.18
C PRO A 250 -3.65 -17.08 -0.97
N VAL A 251 -2.47 -16.78 -0.40
CA VAL A 251 -1.47 -15.92 -1.03
C VAL A 251 -0.14 -16.65 -1.14
N ILE A 252 0.51 -16.54 -2.29
CA ILE A 252 1.92 -16.84 -2.49
C ILE A 252 2.62 -15.59 -3.02
N SER A 253 3.87 -15.38 -2.63
CA SER A 253 4.52 -14.08 -2.87
C SER A 253 6.00 -14.24 -3.19
N THR A 254 6.56 -13.27 -3.89
CA THR A 254 7.99 -12.98 -3.74
C THR A 254 8.26 -12.38 -2.37
N ASN A 255 9.48 -12.52 -1.82
CA ASN A 255 9.85 -11.97 -0.51
C ASN A 255 10.02 -10.44 -0.60
N VAL A 256 8.91 -9.70 -0.46
CA VAL A 256 8.83 -8.24 -0.57
C VAL A 256 7.92 -7.63 0.50
N GLY A 257 8.22 -6.39 0.87
CA GLY A 257 7.44 -5.65 1.88
C GLY A 257 7.50 -6.33 3.24
N HIS A 258 6.37 -6.69 3.79
CA HIS A 258 6.17 -7.42 5.04
C HIS A 258 5.74 -8.89 4.82
N MET A 259 5.93 -9.43 3.60
CA MET A 259 5.42 -10.77 3.30
C MET A 259 6.12 -11.88 4.07
N ASP A 260 7.38 -11.70 4.47
CA ASP A 260 8.13 -12.62 5.32
C ASP A 260 7.75 -12.57 6.82
N GLU A 261 6.98 -11.55 7.22
CA GLU A 261 6.36 -11.47 8.54
C GLU A 261 5.02 -12.23 8.59
N ILE A 262 4.37 -12.43 7.42
CA ILE A 262 3.03 -13.00 7.29
C ILE A 262 3.09 -14.44 6.78
N LEU A 263 3.88 -14.70 5.73
CA LEU A 263 3.93 -15.98 5.06
C LEU A 263 5.18 -16.78 5.46
N PRO A 264 5.05 -18.10 5.67
CA PRO A 264 6.21 -18.96 5.90
C PRO A 264 7.10 -19.01 4.65
N LYS A 265 8.37 -19.35 4.85
CA LYS A 265 9.42 -19.28 3.79
C LYS A 265 9.10 -20.10 2.55
N GLU A 266 8.42 -21.22 2.70
CA GLU A 266 8.02 -22.11 1.61
C GLU A 266 6.96 -21.51 0.68
N LEU A 267 6.29 -20.42 1.08
CA LEU A 267 5.34 -19.65 0.28
C LEU A 267 5.94 -18.38 -0.32
N LEU A 268 7.26 -18.21 -0.16
CA LEU A 268 8.00 -17.04 -0.62
C LEU A 268 9.04 -17.40 -1.68
N ALA A 269 8.88 -16.87 -2.88
CA ALA A 269 9.92 -16.91 -3.90
C ALA A 269 10.97 -15.81 -3.66
N LYS A 270 12.20 -16.03 -4.09
CA LYS A 270 13.22 -14.99 -4.10
C LYS A 270 12.81 -13.86 -5.04
N LYS A 271 12.96 -12.62 -4.58
CA LYS A 271 12.66 -11.44 -5.42
C LYS A 271 13.60 -11.38 -6.63
N ASP A 272 13.05 -10.99 -7.78
CA ASP A 272 13.75 -10.85 -9.05
C ASP A 272 14.41 -12.15 -9.56
N ASP A 273 13.88 -13.31 -9.14
CA ASP A 273 14.34 -14.65 -9.50
C ASP A 273 13.19 -15.40 -10.18
N GLN A 274 13.27 -15.52 -11.50
CA GLN A 274 12.23 -16.18 -12.30
C GLN A 274 12.12 -17.68 -11.99
N GLN A 275 13.24 -18.36 -11.72
CA GLN A 275 13.22 -19.80 -11.44
C GLN A 275 12.58 -20.06 -10.08
N SER A 276 12.95 -19.30 -9.05
CA SER A 276 12.35 -19.40 -7.73
C SER A 276 10.84 -19.14 -7.76
N LEU A 277 10.39 -18.12 -8.53
CA LEU A 277 8.96 -17.86 -8.71
C LEU A 277 8.27 -19.00 -9.44
N LYS A 278 8.86 -19.53 -10.50
CA LYS A 278 8.32 -20.64 -11.27
C LYS A 278 8.14 -21.89 -10.41
N ASP A 279 9.14 -22.27 -9.63
CA ASP A 279 9.10 -23.45 -8.75
C ASP A 279 7.98 -23.31 -7.72
N LEU A 280 7.80 -22.13 -7.14
CA LEU A 280 6.72 -21.82 -6.22
C LEU A 280 5.34 -21.97 -6.90
N LEU A 281 5.19 -21.43 -8.10
CA LEU A 281 3.93 -21.50 -8.86
C LEU A 281 3.59 -22.94 -9.28
N GLU A 282 4.55 -23.69 -9.82
CA GLU A 282 4.36 -25.10 -10.26
C GLU A 282 3.97 -26.00 -9.08
N LYS A 283 4.47 -25.70 -7.87
CA LYS A 283 4.13 -26.48 -6.66
C LYS A 283 2.70 -26.26 -6.19
N TYR A 284 2.20 -25.02 -6.22
CA TYR A 284 0.99 -24.67 -5.48
C TYR A 284 -0.22 -24.30 -6.35
N VAL A 285 -0.04 -23.69 -7.54
CA VAL A 285 -1.15 -23.08 -8.26
C VAL A 285 -2.19 -24.10 -8.74
N ASP A 286 -1.76 -25.23 -9.26
CA ASP A 286 -2.68 -26.32 -9.65
C ASP A 286 -3.04 -27.23 -8.45
N ASN A 287 -2.38 -27.05 -7.29
CA ASN A 287 -2.55 -27.86 -6.07
C ASN A 287 -2.86 -26.98 -4.86
N ILE A 288 -3.84 -26.08 -4.96
CA ILE A 288 -4.19 -25.10 -3.93
C ILE A 288 -4.48 -25.73 -2.56
N LYS A 289 -4.97 -26.96 -2.54
CA LYS A 289 -5.23 -27.73 -1.30
C LYS A 289 -3.96 -27.92 -0.43
N LEU A 290 -2.76 -27.76 -0.99
CA LEU A 290 -1.50 -27.76 -0.24
C LEU A 290 -1.25 -26.44 0.51
N LEU A 291 -2.01 -25.40 0.22
CA LEU A 291 -1.92 -24.10 0.89
C LEU A 291 -2.81 -24.10 2.14
N ASN A 292 -2.28 -24.61 3.25
CA ASN A 292 -2.96 -24.45 4.54
C ASN A 292 -2.58 -23.08 5.14
N GLN A 293 -3.49 -22.11 5.04
CA GLN A 293 -3.27 -20.73 5.52
C GLN A 293 -4.35 -20.27 6.52
N GLU A 294 -5.13 -21.16 7.10
CA GLU A 294 -6.23 -20.79 8.02
C GLU A 294 -5.73 -19.92 9.19
N ALA A 295 -4.65 -20.32 9.86
CA ALA A 295 -4.06 -19.53 10.94
C ALA A 295 -3.54 -18.15 10.45
N ILE A 296 -3.09 -18.06 9.19
CA ILE A 296 -2.65 -16.79 8.59
C ILE A 296 -3.85 -15.89 8.32
N PHE A 297 -4.99 -16.44 7.90
CA PHE A 297 -6.22 -15.66 7.68
C PHE A 297 -6.71 -15.01 8.97
N GLU A 298 -6.73 -15.75 10.08
CA GLU A 298 -7.09 -15.25 11.39
C GLU A 298 -6.10 -14.17 11.85
N PHE A 299 -4.80 -14.47 11.80
CA PHE A 299 -3.74 -13.54 12.17
C PHE A 299 -3.85 -12.21 11.39
N VAL A 300 -4.03 -12.25 10.06
CA VAL A 300 -4.13 -11.04 9.24
C VAL A 300 -5.44 -10.30 9.51
N THR A 301 -6.53 -11.00 9.71
CA THR A 301 -7.83 -10.37 10.02
C THR A 301 -7.75 -9.54 11.29
N ASP A 302 -7.08 -10.04 12.32
CA ASP A 302 -6.99 -9.37 13.62
C ASP A 302 -5.87 -8.32 13.62
N GLU A 303 -4.64 -8.73 13.32
CA GLU A 303 -3.45 -7.90 13.49
C GLU A 303 -3.37 -6.75 12.48
N TYR A 304 -3.84 -6.97 11.24
CA TYR A 304 -3.81 -5.97 10.17
C TYR A 304 -5.16 -5.26 9.98
N SER A 305 -6.00 -5.22 11.02
CA SER A 305 -7.22 -4.41 11.01
C SER A 305 -6.88 -2.92 11.12
N ILE A 306 -7.69 -2.08 10.48
CA ILE A 306 -7.54 -0.62 10.57
C ILE A 306 -7.61 -0.12 12.02
N THR A 307 -8.47 -0.73 12.85
CA THR A 307 -8.64 -0.40 14.26
C THR A 307 -7.34 -0.57 15.04
N ASN A 308 -6.67 -1.72 14.89
CA ASN A 308 -5.42 -1.98 15.55
C ASN A 308 -4.33 -0.99 15.09
N LYS A 309 -4.20 -0.78 13.78
CA LYS A 309 -3.16 0.13 13.24
C LYS A 309 -3.39 1.60 13.60
N ILE A 310 -4.63 2.06 13.68
CA ILE A 310 -4.93 3.41 14.20
C ILE A 310 -4.57 3.53 15.68
N ASN A 311 -4.84 2.52 16.50
CA ASN A 311 -4.45 2.54 17.91
C ASN A 311 -2.92 2.62 18.08
N GLU A 312 -2.15 1.86 17.30
CA GLU A 312 -0.69 1.98 17.28
C GLU A 312 -0.24 3.41 16.91
N ILE A 313 -0.83 4.02 15.87
CA ILE A 313 -0.53 5.41 15.46
C ILE A 313 -0.87 6.40 16.58
N LYS A 314 -2.00 6.22 17.28
CA LYS A 314 -2.41 7.08 18.41
C LYS A 314 -1.42 7.03 19.56
N GLU A 315 -0.85 5.87 19.86
CA GLU A 315 0.17 5.76 20.91
C GLU A 315 1.44 6.57 20.54
N ILE A 316 1.83 6.60 19.27
CA ILE A 316 2.92 7.48 18.81
C ILE A 316 2.56 8.96 19.04
N TYR A 317 1.35 9.38 18.67
CA TYR A 317 0.93 10.76 18.88
C TYR A 317 0.92 11.15 20.37
N LYS A 318 0.44 10.27 21.25
CA LYS A 318 0.46 10.49 22.71
C LYS A 318 1.89 10.64 23.23
N SER A 319 2.80 9.75 22.84
CA SER A 319 4.20 9.78 23.28
C SER A 319 4.92 11.06 22.90
N LEU A 320 4.56 11.66 21.75
CA LEU A 320 5.16 12.91 21.27
C LEU A 320 4.56 14.16 21.93
N SER A 321 3.35 14.08 22.48
CA SER A 321 2.71 15.22 23.16
C SER A 321 3.14 15.36 24.63
N THR A 322 3.70 14.32 25.22
CA THR A 322 4.20 14.31 26.60
C THR A 322 5.70 14.62 26.72
N SER A 323 6.39 14.69 25.61
CA SER A 323 7.82 15.02 25.45
C SER A 323 8.02 16.44 24.90
#